data_bdc63318cfcba63abb174b4226a9de46
#
_entry.id   bdc63318cfcba63abb174b4226a9de46
#
_cell.length_a   1.000
_cell.length_b   1.000
_cell.length_c   1.000
_cell.angle_alpha   90.00
_cell.angle_beta   90.00
_cell.angle_gamma   90.00
#
_symmetry.space_group_name_H-M   'P 1'
#
loop_
_entity.id
_entity.type
_entity.pdbx_description
1 polymer ?
#
loop_
_entity_poly.entity_id
_entity_poly.type
_entity_poly.pdbx_seq_one_letter_code
_entity_poly.pdbx_strand_id
1 'polypeptide(L)'
;MYRHSVTLYNAETMELLATIPDRVDLTKLRFTGYSGTHQGAPVEGAFSPDNKYLYVTNYAMYGKGFTKEGHDVCSPTSGYDRSFLYRINLSTYSIDAAYKVGTVPKVVKVTPDNKYVLVSNWCSYDLYVLDVATQKIIKIIKIGPYPRGIVVSKDSRYAFVAQMGGSVIHQIDLQIFSVKKLTIGVNPRALVLSPDQNMIYATLNKSGQVVAFDRTQNKVVNSVKTGAATRSLDISSDGTALFVVNFNSGTVSKIRTSDFKILQTEKVCKEPIGVTFESNQQRTWVACYQGSIKVFANQ
;
A
#
# COMPACT_ATOMS: atom_id res chain seq x y z
N MET A 1 -18.23 -0.63 -5.57
CA MET A 1 -18.13 -0.29 -7.02
C MET A 1 -16.88 0.54 -7.20
N TYR A 2 -15.94 0.12 -8.04
CA TYR A 2 -14.72 0.89 -8.33
C TYR A 2 -15.11 2.18 -9.07
N ARG A 3 -14.54 3.33 -8.64
CA ARG A 3 -14.84 4.61 -9.29
C ARG A 3 -14.03 4.86 -10.56
N HIS A 4 -13.05 3.99 -10.85
CA HIS A 4 -12.18 4.09 -12.03
C HIS A 4 -11.56 5.49 -12.21
N SER A 5 -11.14 6.08 -11.11
CA SER A 5 -10.45 7.36 -11.09
C SER A 5 -9.58 7.49 -9.85
N VAL A 6 -8.57 8.36 -9.95
CA VAL A 6 -7.72 8.78 -8.85
C VAL A 6 -8.03 10.24 -8.54
N THR A 7 -8.30 10.58 -7.29
CA THR A 7 -8.52 11.96 -6.85
C THR A 7 -7.32 12.46 -6.05
N LEU A 8 -6.89 13.68 -6.34
CA LEU A 8 -5.82 14.37 -5.63
C LEU A 8 -6.41 15.56 -4.86
N TYR A 9 -6.00 15.67 -3.61
CA TYR A 9 -6.42 16.77 -2.73
C TYR A 9 -5.20 17.53 -2.23
N ASN A 10 -5.36 18.83 -2.03
CA ASN A 10 -4.42 19.61 -1.24
C ASN A 10 -4.60 19.21 0.24
N ALA A 11 -3.53 18.76 0.89
CA ALA A 11 -3.61 18.28 2.27
C ALA A 11 -3.81 19.42 3.29
N GLU A 12 -3.41 20.66 2.95
CA GLU A 12 -3.56 21.85 3.80
C GLU A 12 -4.98 22.42 3.71
N THR A 13 -5.45 22.72 2.47
CA THR A 13 -6.77 23.34 2.24
C THR A 13 -7.90 22.34 2.15
N MET A 14 -7.61 21.03 1.96
CA MET A 14 -8.56 19.94 1.70
C MET A 14 -9.32 20.08 0.36
N GLU A 15 -8.88 20.96 -0.52
CA GLU A 15 -9.49 21.16 -1.83
C GLU A 15 -9.13 20.05 -2.80
N LEU A 16 -10.10 19.67 -3.64
CA LEU A 16 -9.88 18.73 -4.74
C LEU A 16 -9.05 19.42 -5.84
N LEU A 17 -7.82 18.94 -6.05
CA LEU A 17 -6.93 19.46 -7.11
C LEU A 17 -7.22 18.84 -8.46
N ALA A 18 -7.47 17.53 -8.51
CA ALA A 18 -7.72 16.83 -9.76
C ALA A 18 -8.51 15.54 -9.56
N THR A 19 -9.28 15.18 -10.58
CA THR A 19 -9.85 13.84 -10.76
C THR A 19 -9.30 13.27 -12.05
N ILE A 20 -8.47 12.24 -11.94
CA ILE A 20 -7.74 11.63 -13.05
C ILE A 20 -8.48 10.35 -13.42
N PRO A 21 -9.10 10.26 -14.63
CA PRO A 21 -9.74 9.05 -15.10
C PRO A 21 -8.72 7.91 -15.23
N ASP A 22 -9.06 6.73 -14.70
CA ASP A 22 -8.23 5.54 -14.82
C ASP A 22 -8.46 4.87 -16.20
N ARG A 23 -8.03 5.55 -17.25
CA ARG A 23 -8.18 5.12 -18.64
C ARG A 23 -6.90 5.38 -19.42
N VAL A 24 -6.43 4.36 -20.12
CA VAL A 24 -5.21 4.43 -20.92
C VAL A 24 -5.38 3.72 -22.26
N ASP A 25 -4.70 4.22 -23.27
CA ASP A 25 -4.43 3.51 -24.51
C ASP A 25 -3.08 2.80 -24.35
N LEU A 26 -3.12 1.51 -24.05
CA LEU A 26 -1.90 0.71 -23.84
C LEU A 26 -1.04 0.59 -25.10
N THR A 27 -1.63 0.70 -26.29
CA THR A 27 -0.88 0.70 -27.55
C THR A 27 -0.02 1.97 -27.67
N LYS A 28 -0.58 3.13 -27.31
CA LYS A 28 0.20 4.40 -27.25
C LYS A 28 1.32 4.33 -26.21
N LEU A 29 1.13 3.55 -25.17
CA LEU A 29 2.16 3.27 -24.16
C LEU A 29 3.09 2.09 -24.54
N ARG A 30 3.10 1.69 -25.82
CA ARG A 30 3.99 0.70 -26.44
C ARG A 30 3.77 -0.75 -25.97
N PHE A 31 2.55 -1.10 -25.54
CA PHE A 31 2.19 -2.49 -25.25
C PHE A 31 1.51 -3.12 -26.47
N THR A 32 2.08 -4.21 -26.99
CA THR A 32 1.49 -5.00 -28.08
C THR A 32 0.39 -5.93 -27.56
N GLY A 33 -0.53 -6.31 -28.42
CA GLY A 33 -1.64 -7.23 -28.08
C GLY A 33 -2.84 -6.57 -27.43
N TYR A 34 -2.82 -5.25 -27.24
CA TYR A 34 -3.93 -4.46 -26.74
C TYR A 34 -4.44 -3.52 -27.83
N SER A 35 -5.73 -3.21 -27.82
CA SER A 35 -6.32 -2.26 -28.76
C SER A 35 -7.43 -1.43 -28.12
N GLY A 36 -7.45 -0.13 -28.41
CA GLY A 36 -8.41 0.82 -27.86
C GLY A 36 -8.06 1.28 -26.43
N THR A 37 -9.04 1.86 -25.77
CA THR A 37 -8.90 2.38 -24.41
C THR A 37 -9.23 1.31 -23.39
N HIS A 38 -8.35 1.16 -22.41
CA HIS A 38 -8.50 0.22 -21.30
C HIS A 38 -8.78 0.98 -20.01
N GLN A 39 -9.63 0.42 -19.16
CA GLN A 39 -9.99 0.96 -17.87
C GLN A 39 -9.36 0.13 -16.75
N GLY A 40 -8.77 0.76 -15.76
CA GLY A 40 -8.25 0.11 -14.58
C GLY A 40 -9.19 0.22 -13.37
N ALA A 41 -8.85 -0.48 -12.29
CA ALA A 41 -9.47 -0.37 -10.98
C ALA A 41 -8.41 0.01 -9.94
N PRO A 42 -8.20 1.32 -9.66
CA PRO A 42 -7.13 1.79 -8.79
C PRO A 42 -7.30 1.30 -7.34
N VAL A 43 -6.21 0.94 -6.70
CA VAL A 43 -6.18 0.35 -5.35
C VAL A 43 -5.38 1.18 -4.37
N GLU A 44 -4.09 1.36 -4.64
CA GLU A 44 -3.15 2.07 -3.76
C GLU A 44 -2.26 2.98 -4.60
N GLY A 45 -1.83 4.09 -3.99
CA GLY A 45 -0.94 5.04 -4.61
C GLY A 45 0.28 5.37 -3.74
N ALA A 46 1.39 5.72 -4.38
CA ALA A 46 2.60 6.22 -3.73
C ALA A 46 3.22 7.35 -4.54
N PHE A 47 3.45 8.48 -3.88
CA PHE A 47 4.19 9.59 -4.47
C PHE A 47 5.67 9.25 -4.60
N SER A 48 6.30 9.75 -5.66
CA SER A 48 7.76 9.77 -5.74
C SER A 48 8.33 10.79 -4.75
N PRO A 49 9.52 10.53 -4.14
CA PRO A 49 10.13 11.45 -3.17
C PRO A 49 10.43 12.85 -3.72
N ASP A 50 10.59 12.98 -5.04
CA ASP A 50 10.78 14.24 -5.74
C ASP A 50 9.47 14.98 -6.10
N ASN A 51 8.32 14.44 -5.68
CA ASN A 51 6.98 14.97 -5.92
C ASN A 51 6.60 15.16 -7.41
N LYS A 52 7.28 14.47 -8.33
CA LYS A 52 6.97 14.59 -9.78
C LYS A 52 5.90 13.59 -10.22
N TYR A 53 5.83 12.44 -9.55
CA TYR A 53 4.98 11.34 -9.98
C TYR A 53 4.17 10.74 -8.83
N LEU A 54 3.01 10.21 -9.19
CA LEU A 54 2.23 9.30 -8.36
C LEU A 54 2.13 7.96 -9.08
N TYR A 55 2.55 6.88 -8.43
CA TYR A 55 2.39 5.52 -8.94
C TYR A 55 1.14 4.89 -8.36
N VAL A 56 0.31 4.28 -9.20
CA VAL A 56 -0.99 3.72 -8.80
C VAL A 56 -1.14 2.29 -9.31
N THR A 57 -1.43 1.35 -8.41
CA THR A 57 -1.73 -0.04 -8.76
C THR A 57 -3.18 -0.20 -9.19
N ASN A 58 -3.43 -1.07 -10.17
CA ASN A 58 -4.76 -1.39 -10.65
C ASN A 58 -5.08 -2.85 -10.35
N TYR A 59 -6.14 -3.09 -9.55
CA TYR A 59 -6.62 -4.43 -9.17
C TYR A 59 -6.83 -5.34 -10.37
N ALA A 60 -7.53 -4.83 -11.36
CA ALA A 60 -7.81 -5.47 -12.64
C ALA A 60 -7.82 -4.42 -13.74
N MET A 61 -7.72 -4.89 -14.97
CA MET A 61 -7.91 -4.09 -16.18
C MET A 61 -9.13 -4.60 -16.92
N TYR A 62 -9.79 -3.70 -17.65
CA TYR A 62 -10.99 -3.98 -18.42
C TYR A 62 -10.81 -3.49 -19.85
N GLY A 63 -11.25 -4.28 -20.81
CA GLY A 63 -11.19 -3.96 -22.23
C GLY A 63 -10.64 -5.12 -23.07
N LYS A 64 -10.53 -4.89 -24.39
CA LYS A 64 -10.03 -5.90 -25.31
C LYS A 64 -8.58 -6.28 -25.00
N GLY A 65 -8.30 -7.56 -24.85
CA GLY A 65 -6.98 -8.09 -24.45
C GLY A 65 -6.91 -8.50 -22.98
N PHE A 66 -7.98 -8.29 -22.20
CA PHE A 66 -8.16 -8.81 -20.85
C PHE A 66 -9.35 -9.78 -20.85
N THR A 67 -9.11 -11.04 -20.46
CA THR A 67 -10.10 -12.12 -20.54
C THR A 67 -10.70 -12.50 -19.20
N LYS A 68 -9.99 -12.18 -18.11
CA LYS A 68 -10.40 -12.56 -16.76
C LYS A 68 -10.19 -11.42 -15.77
N GLU A 69 -11.20 -11.18 -14.97
CA GLU A 69 -11.12 -10.28 -13.84
C GLU A 69 -10.42 -10.96 -12.65
N GLY A 70 -9.61 -10.21 -11.90
CA GLY A 70 -8.98 -10.71 -10.67
C GLY A 70 -9.98 -10.80 -9.52
N HIS A 71 -9.82 -11.82 -8.66
CA HIS A 71 -10.56 -12.02 -7.43
C HIS A 71 -9.62 -12.13 -6.23
N ASP A 72 -10.12 -11.86 -5.01
CA ASP A 72 -9.29 -11.96 -3.79
C ASP A 72 -9.00 -13.42 -3.38
N VAL A 73 -9.81 -14.38 -3.82
CA VAL A 73 -9.56 -15.81 -3.65
C VAL A 73 -8.87 -16.33 -4.90
N CYS A 74 -7.54 -16.36 -4.90
CA CYS A 74 -6.75 -16.63 -6.09
C CYS A 74 -5.34 -17.16 -5.73
N SER A 75 -4.68 -17.72 -6.72
CA SER A 75 -3.30 -18.22 -6.66
C SER A 75 -2.60 -17.95 -8.00
N PRO A 76 -1.29 -18.19 -8.13
CA PRO A 76 -0.58 -18.08 -9.40
C PRO A 76 -1.16 -18.98 -10.52
N THR A 77 -1.88 -20.02 -10.15
CA THR A 77 -2.51 -20.98 -11.09
C THR A 77 -3.96 -20.64 -11.45
N SER A 78 -4.54 -19.58 -10.90
CA SER A 78 -5.93 -19.18 -11.17
C SER A 78 -6.16 -18.67 -12.61
N GLY A 79 -5.07 -18.39 -13.36
CA GLY A 79 -5.14 -17.97 -14.74
C GLY A 79 -5.76 -16.58 -14.95
N TYR A 80 -5.73 -15.70 -13.91
CA TYR A 80 -6.16 -14.32 -14.04
C TYR A 80 -5.15 -13.49 -14.81
N ASP A 81 -5.62 -12.46 -15.48
CA ASP A 81 -4.78 -11.55 -16.25
C ASP A 81 -3.83 -10.78 -15.33
N ARG A 82 -2.63 -10.53 -15.83
CA ARG A 82 -1.72 -9.58 -15.22
C ARG A 82 -2.25 -8.17 -15.41
N SER A 83 -2.05 -7.33 -14.40
CA SER A 83 -2.50 -5.95 -14.41
C SER A 83 -1.35 -4.95 -14.57
N PHE A 84 -1.64 -3.66 -14.36
CA PHE A 84 -0.72 -2.58 -14.59
C PHE A 84 -0.55 -1.70 -13.35
N LEU A 85 0.66 -1.21 -13.19
CA LEU A 85 0.99 -0.03 -12.40
C LEU A 85 0.97 1.17 -13.34
N TYR A 86 0.23 2.22 -12.99
CA TYR A 86 0.26 3.49 -13.73
C TYR A 86 1.19 4.49 -13.07
N ARG A 87 1.84 5.32 -13.87
CA ARG A 87 2.51 6.53 -13.43
C ARG A 87 1.69 7.75 -13.85
N ILE A 88 1.34 8.57 -12.89
CA ILE A 88 0.66 9.85 -13.10
C ILE A 88 1.70 10.96 -12.96
N ASN A 89 1.81 11.80 -13.96
CA ASN A 89 2.62 13.01 -13.91
C ASN A 89 1.85 14.10 -13.14
N LEU A 90 2.43 14.58 -12.04
CA LEU A 90 1.78 15.55 -11.16
C LEU A 90 1.78 16.99 -11.68
N SER A 91 2.56 17.31 -12.73
CA SER A 91 2.50 18.61 -13.38
C SER A 91 1.36 18.72 -14.39
N THR A 92 0.91 17.59 -14.96
CA THR A 92 -0.14 17.54 -15.98
C THR A 92 -1.40 16.81 -15.52
N TYR A 93 -1.36 16.18 -14.35
CA TYR A 93 -2.41 15.32 -13.81
C TYR A 93 -2.90 14.25 -14.80
N SER A 94 -1.96 13.65 -15.54
CA SER A 94 -2.27 12.65 -16.55
C SER A 94 -1.42 11.38 -16.39
N ILE A 95 -1.95 10.24 -16.82
CA ILE A 95 -1.21 8.98 -16.87
C ILE A 95 -0.26 9.04 -18.05
N ASP A 96 1.05 9.07 -17.78
CA ASP A 96 2.10 9.19 -18.81
C ASP A 96 2.90 7.91 -19.04
N ALA A 97 2.77 6.92 -18.16
CA ALA A 97 3.39 5.61 -18.33
C ALA A 97 2.58 4.50 -17.64
N ALA A 98 2.74 3.29 -18.13
CA ALA A 98 2.22 2.07 -17.53
C ALA A 98 3.31 1.00 -17.47
N TYR A 99 3.22 0.11 -16.48
CA TYR A 99 4.16 -0.99 -16.30
C TYR A 99 3.37 -2.27 -16.03
N LYS A 100 3.60 -3.31 -16.84
CA LYS A 100 2.92 -4.59 -16.64
C LYS A 100 3.50 -5.29 -15.42
N VAL A 101 2.68 -5.45 -14.38
CA VAL A 101 3.06 -6.08 -13.10
C VAL A 101 2.39 -7.45 -12.96
N GLY A 102 2.35 -8.01 -11.77
CA GLY A 102 1.72 -9.31 -11.51
C GLY A 102 0.19 -9.25 -11.55
N THR A 103 -0.43 -10.30 -11.03
CA THR A 103 -1.88 -10.45 -10.97
C THR A 103 -2.43 -9.88 -9.68
N VAL A 104 -3.44 -9.03 -9.77
CA VAL A 104 -4.07 -8.35 -8.62
C VAL A 104 -3.04 -7.59 -7.77
N PRO A 105 -2.33 -6.59 -8.33
CA PRO A 105 -1.43 -5.75 -7.56
C PRO A 105 -2.21 -4.99 -6.48
N LYS A 106 -1.63 -4.88 -5.30
CA LYS A 106 -2.26 -4.23 -4.13
C LYS A 106 -1.51 -2.99 -3.70
N VAL A 107 -0.32 -3.13 -3.14
CA VAL A 107 0.42 -2.02 -2.55
C VAL A 107 1.59 -1.63 -3.43
N VAL A 108 1.81 -0.34 -3.53
CA VAL A 108 2.98 0.26 -4.19
C VAL A 108 3.73 1.13 -3.18
N LYS A 109 5.06 1.10 -3.25
CA LYS A 109 5.95 2.02 -2.52
C LYS A 109 7.10 2.43 -3.40
N VAL A 110 7.50 3.71 -3.32
CA VAL A 110 8.73 4.22 -3.92
C VAL A 110 9.80 4.25 -2.84
N THR A 111 11.03 3.86 -3.18
CA THR A 111 12.15 3.94 -2.23
C THR A 111 12.52 5.41 -1.97
N PRO A 112 12.96 5.78 -0.74
CA PRO A 112 13.31 7.15 -0.40
C PRO A 112 14.36 7.80 -1.30
N ASP A 113 15.28 7.02 -1.87
CA ASP A 113 16.28 7.46 -2.86
C ASP A 113 15.73 7.63 -4.29
N ASN A 114 14.42 7.40 -4.48
CA ASN A 114 13.74 7.43 -5.78
C ASN A 114 14.29 6.44 -6.82
N LYS A 115 14.98 5.39 -6.39
CA LYS A 115 15.60 4.42 -7.30
C LYS A 115 14.65 3.33 -7.75
N TYR A 116 13.80 2.83 -6.85
CA TYR A 116 12.91 1.71 -7.12
C TYR A 116 11.45 2.01 -6.79
N VAL A 117 10.56 1.42 -7.57
CA VAL A 117 9.14 1.28 -7.22
C VAL A 117 8.85 -0.20 -6.95
N LEU A 118 8.30 -0.49 -5.79
CA LEU A 118 8.00 -1.83 -5.31
C LEU A 118 6.50 -2.08 -5.40
N VAL A 119 6.08 -3.21 -5.99
CA VAL A 119 4.67 -3.57 -6.16
C VAL A 119 4.41 -4.97 -5.63
N SER A 120 3.54 -5.10 -4.62
CA SER A 120 3.08 -6.40 -4.13
C SER A 120 1.90 -6.91 -4.97
N ASN A 121 2.00 -8.13 -5.48
CA ASN A 121 0.99 -8.74 -6.32
C ASN A 121 0.31 -9.90 -5.58
N TRP A 122 -0.95 -9.70 -5.24
CA TRP A 122 -1.73 -10.56 -4.36
C TRP A 122 -1.87 -11.99 -4.87
N CYS A 123 -2.21 -12.17 -6.15
CA CYS A 123 -2.47 -13.49 -6.75
C CYS A 123 -1.24 -14.11 -7.41
N SER A 124 -0.24 -13.32 -7.82
CA SER A 124 1.03 -13.86 -8.32
C SER A 124 1.99 -14.28 -7.21
N TYR A 125 1.69 -13.90 -5.94
CA TYR A 125 2.48 -14.25 -4.76
C TYR A 125 3.90 -13.70 -4.79
N ASP A 126 4.09 -12.50 -5.38
CA ASP A 126 5.40 -11.90 -5.59
C ASP A 126 5.43 -10.38 -5.37
N LEU A 127 6.64 -9.86 -5.31
CA LEU A 127 6.99 -8.45 -5.32
C LEU A 127 7.72 -8.14 -6.62
N TYR A 128 7.28 -7.11 -7.32
CA TYR A 128 7.98 -6.59 -8.49
C TYR A 128 8.81 -5.37 -8.10
N VAL A 129 10.00 -5.28 -8.63
CA VAL A 129 10.92 -4.14 -8.48
C VAL A 129 11.06 -3.48 -9.84
N LEU A 130 10.53 -2.26 -9.94
CA LEU A 130 10.69 -1.38 -11.09
C LEU A 130 11.85 -0.42 -10.81
N ASP A 131 12.82 -0.35 -11.69
CA ASP A 131 13.88 0.65 -11.67
C ASP A 131 13.37 1.95 -12.31
N VAL A 132 13.42 3.05 -11.55
CA VAL A 132 12.84 4.35 -11.97
C VAL A 132 13.58 4.95 -13.15
N ALA A 133 14.91 4.84 -13.17
CA ALA A 133 15.75 5.44 -14.23
C ALA A 133 15.58 4.73 -15.57
N THR A 134 15.60 3.40 -15.57
CA THR A 134 15.45 2.59 -16.80
C THR A 134 14.00 2.31 -17.17
N GLN A 135 13.05 2.55 -16.25
CA GLN A 135 11.62 2.26 -16.38
C GLN A 135 11.32 0.78 -16.70
N LYS A 136 12.15 -0.13 -16.18
CA LYS A 136 12.02 -1.58 -16.41
C LYS A 136 11.81 -2.34 -15.11
N ILE A 137 11.05 -3.43 -15.17
CA ILE A 137 11.03 -4.42 -14.08
C ILE A 137 12.36 -5.15 -14.11
N ILE A 138 13.18 -4.96 -13.07
CA ILE A 138 14.52 -5.54 -12.96
C ILE A 138 14.56 -6.79 -12.09
N LYS A 139 13.57 -6.99 -11.22
CA LYS A 139 13.49 -8.14 -10.33
C LYS A 139 12.06 -8.53 -10.01
N ILE A 140 11.83 -9.83 -9.89
CA ILE A 140 10.60 -10.43 -9.37
C ILE A 140 11.01 -11.32 -8.20
N ILE A 141 10.47 -11.06 -7.01
CA ILE A 141 10.84 -11.76 -5.78
C ILE A 141 9.62 -12.54 -5.29
N LYS A 142 9.76 -13.84 -5.09
CA LYS A 142 8.69 -14.68 -4.52
C LYS A 142 8.53 -14.40 -3.03
N ILE A 143 7.29 -14.04 -2.65
CA ILE A 143 6.92 -13.72 -1.26
C ILE A 143 6.09 -14.85 -0.63
N GLY A 144 5.25 -15.51 -1.42
CA GLY A 144 4.26 -16.45 -0.93
C GLY A 144 2.85 -15.85 -0.92
N PRO A 145 1.86 -16.57 -0.36
CA PRO A 145 0.46 -16.20 -0.50
C PRO A 145 0.13 -14.80 0.01
N TYR A 146 -0.54 -14.05 -0.84
CA TYR A 146 -1.17 -12.78 -0.51
C TYR A 146 -0.22 -11.69 0.02
N PRO A 147 0.84 -11.30 -0.74
CA PRO A 147 1.69 -10.17 -0.35
C PRO A 147 0.86 -8.90 -0.28
N ARG A 148 1.11 -8.05 0.74
CA ARG A 148 0.33 -6.84 0.90
C ARG A 148 1.18 -5.64 1.31
N GLY A 149 1.17 -5.24 2.58
CA GLY A 149 1.85 -4.05 3.06
C GLY A 149 3.34 -4.04 2.73
N ILE A 150 3.83 -2.89 2.31
CA ILE A 150 5.25 -2.65 2.03
C ILE A 150 5.68 -1.43 2.82
N VAL A 151 6.82 -1.50 3.49
CA VAL A 151 7.53 -0.34 4.02
C VAL A 151 9.01 -0.43 3.68
N VAL A 152 9.64 0.71 3.44
CA VAL A 152 11.06 0.81 3.06
C VAL A 152 11.82 1.59 4.11
N SER A 153 13.02 1.15 4.46
CA SER A 153 13.91 1.87 5.38
C SER A 153 14.35 3.22 4.79
N LYS A 154 14.63 4.21 5.67
CA LYS A 154 15.02 5.57 5.25
C LYS A 154 16.25 5.61 4.37
N ASP A 155 17.17 4.67 4.58
CA ASP A 155 18.40 4.51 3.77
C ASP A 155 18.16 3.78 2.45
N SER A 156 16.92 3.44 2.12
CA SER A 156 16.51 2.69 0.92
C SER A 156 17.13 1.30 0.79
N ARG A 157 17.80 0.80 1.83
CA ARG A 157 18.47 -0.50 1.78
C ARG A 157 17.53 -1.67 1.95
N TYR A 158 16.55 -1.57 2.85
CA TYR A 158 15.67 -2.68 3.17
C TYR A 158 14.21 -2.35 2.85
N ALA A 159 13.55 -3.28 2.19
CA ALA A 159 12.09 -3.32 2.09
C ALA A 159 11.55 -4.43 2.99
N PHE A 160 10.40 -4.18 3.63
CA PHE A 160 9.67 -5.16 4.42
C PHE A 160 8.31 -5.38 3.77
N VAL A 161 7.95 -6.63 3.50
CA VAL A 161 6.72 -7.00 2.79
C VAL A 161 5.91 -7.98 3.64
N ALA A 162 4.67 -7.62 3.96
CA ALA A 162 3.76 -8.48 4.71
C ALA A 162 3.24 -9.62 3.83
N GLN A 163 3.34 -10.87 4.30
CA GLN A 163 2.71 -12.04 3.70
C GLN A 163 1.39 -12.31 4.43
N MET A 164 0.28 -11.76 3.95
CA MET A 164 -1.02 -11.87 4.62
C MET A 164 -1.55 -13.31 4.65
N GLY A 165 -1.18 -14.15 3.69
CA GLY A 165 -1.48 -15.59 3.71
C GLY A 165 -0.55 -16.42 4.59
N GLY A 166 0.08 -15.81 5.59
CA GLY A 166 1.03 -16.47 6.48
C GLY A 166 1.16 -15.76 7.82
N SER A 167 2.35 -15.86 8.43
CA SER A 167 2.67 -15.27 9.74
C SER A 167 3.99 -14.49 9.74
N VAL A 168 4.51 -14.17 8.55
CA VAL A 168 5.82 -13.55 8.39
C VAL A 168 5.74 -12.26 7.61
N ILE A 169 6.75 -11.41 7.82
CA ILE A 169 7.14 -10.36 6.89
C ILE A 169 8.47 -10.74 6.24
N HIS A 170 8.67 -10.34 5.00
CA HIS A 170 9.90 -10.58 4.26
C HIS A 170 10.74 -9.31 4.30
N GLN A 171 11.91 -9.38 4.93
CA GLN A 171 12.93 -8.36 4.83
C GLN A 171 13.76 -8.62 3.57
N ILE A 172 13.82 -7.66 2.68
CA ILE A 172 14.50 -7.74 1.40
C ILE A 172 15.62 -6.71 1.40
N ASP A 173 16.87 -7.14 1.21
CA ASP A 173 17.99 -6.24 0.94
C ASP A 173 17.91 -5.80 -0.53
N LEU A 174 17.67 -4.53 -0.79
CA LEU A 174 17.45 -3.99 -2.14
C LEU A 174 18.75 -3.81 -2.95
N GLN A 175 19.92 -4.02 -2.34
CA GLN A 175 21.21 -3.99 -3.06
C GLN A 175 21.50 -5.33 -3.73
N ILE A 176 21.21 -6.44 -3.05
CA ILE A 176 21.53 -7.80 -3.51
C ILE A 176 20.30 -8.68 -3.71
N PHE A 177 19.10 -8.17 -3.39
CA PHE A 177 17.81 -8.84 -3.46
C PHE A 177 17.72 -10.15 -2.66
N SER A 178 18.51 -10.26 -1.59
CA SER A 178 18.37 -11.36 -0.63
C SER A 178 17.14 -11.18 0.25
N VAL A 179 16.56 -12.28 0.70
CA VAL A 179 15.30 -12.29 1.47
C VAL A 179 15.48 -13.03 2.78
N LYS A 180 15.09 -12.38 3.90
CA LYS A 180 15.01 -12.97 5.23
C LYS A 180 13.56 -12.94 5.70
N LYS A 181 13.06 -14.03 6.31
CA LYS A 181 11.72 -14.08 6.90
C LYS A 181 11.78 -13.70 8.38
N LEU A 182 10.85 -12.86 8.83
CA LEU A 182 10.69 -12.43 10.21
C LEU A 182 9.28 -12.81 10.67
N THR A 183 9.16 -13.60 11.74
CA THR A 183 7.86 -14.01 12.28
C THR A 183 7.23 -12.87 13.07
N ILE A 184 6.02 -12.44 12.68
CA ILE A 184 5.36 -11.26 13.27
C ILE A 184 3.96 -11.54 13.81
N GLY A 185 3.33 -12.62 13.38
CA GLY A 185 1.96 -12.97 13.74
C GLY A 185 1.08 -13.25 12.52
N VAL A 186 -0.05 -13.89 12.73
CA VAL A 186 -0.91 -14.42 11.65
C VAL A 186 -1.64 -13.31 10.89
N ASN A 187 -1.66 -13.40 9.57
CA ASN A 187 -2.28 -12.45 8.63
C ASN A 187 -1.78 -11.00 8.78
N PRO A 188 -0.45 -10.74 8.73
CA PRO A 188 0.07 -9.39 8.72
C PRO A 188 -0.38 -8.66 7.45
N ARG A 189 -0.89 -7.42 7.58
CA ARG A 189 -1.49 -6.73 6.43
C ARG A 189 -0.80 -5.42 6.08
N ALA A 190 -0.78 -4.45 6.97
CA ALA A 190 -0.12 -3.17 6.76
C ALA A 190 1.07 -3.02 7.70
N LEU A 191 2.08 -2.28 7.27
CA LEU A 191 3.35 -2.10 7.97
C LEU A 191 3.70 -0.61 8.01
N VAL A 192 4.25 -0.14 9.13
CA VAL A 192 4.99 1.12 9.21
C VAL A 192 6.26 0.93 10.04
N LEU A 193 7.28 1.75 9.76
CA LEU A 193 8.51 1.83 10.57
C LEU A 193 8.42 2.99 11.56
N SER A 194 8.99 2.81 12.75
CA SER A 194 9.23 3.93 13.66
C SER A 194 10.22 4.94 13.04
N PRO A 195 10.18 6.23 13.42
CA PRO A 195 11.11 7.22 12.91
C PRO A 195 12.59 6.88 13.10
N ASP A 196 12.94 6.19 14.18
CA ASP A 196 14.29 5.70 14.48
C ASP A 196 14.64 4.39 13.76
N GLN A 197 13.70 3.81 13.01
CA GLN A 197 13.84 2.57 12.24
C GLN A 197 14.05 1.29 13.09
N ASN A 198 13.91 1.34 14.41
CA ASN A 198 14.11 0.18 15.29
C ASN A 198 12.87 -0.71 15.36
N MET A 199 11.68 -0.14 15.21
CA MET A 199 10.42 -0.87 15.32
C MET A 199 9.70 -0.99 13.98
N ILE A 200 9.11 -2.17 13.74
CA ILE A 200 8.10 -2.37 12.70
C ILE A 200 6.76 -2.57 13.40
N TYR A 201 5.81 -1.70 13.12
CA TYR A 201 4.42 -1.89 13.55
C TYR A 201 3.64 -2.54 12.44
N ALA A 202 2.82 -3.54 12.78
CA ALA A 202 2.01 -4.28 11.83
C ALA A 202 0.59 -4.49 12.31
N THR A 203 -0.37 -4.40 11.39
CA THR A 203 -1.73 -4.89 11.64
C THR A 203 -1.82 -6.39 11.38
N LEU A 204 -2.43 -7.14 12.30
CA LEU A 204 -2.81 -8.54 12.14
C LEU A 204 -4.31 -8.60 11.85
N ASN A 205 -4.67 -8.69 10.58
CA ASN A 205 -6.04 -8.45 10.11
C ASN A 205 -7.07 -9.40 10.76
N LYS A 206 -6.77 -10.70 10.85
CA LYS A 206 -7.71 -11.71 11.36
C LYS A 206 -7.97 -11.57 12.85
N SER A 207 -6.93 -11.30 13.65
CA SER A 207 -7.05 -11.16 15.12
C SER A 207 -7.52 -9.78 15.56
N GLY A 208 -7.48 -8.78 14.67
CA GLY A 208 -7.81 -7.39 15.00
C GLY A 208 -6.79 -6.72 15.91
N GLN A 209 -5.52 -7.10 15.78
CA GLN A 209 -4.41 -6.61 16.60
C GLN A 209 -3.46 -5.72 15.81
N VAL A 210 -2.79 -4.85 16.54
CA VAL A 210 -1.54 -4.20 16.13
C VAL A 210 -0.42 -4.78 16.96
N VAL A 211 0.71 -5.07 16.35
CA VAL A 211 1.91 -5.60 17.01
C VAL A 211 3.10 -4.68 16.78
N ALA A 212 4.01 -4.65 17.73
CA ALA A 212 5.32 -4.01 17.63
C ALA A 212 6.41 -5.07 17.55
N PHE A 213 7.15 -5.09 16.45
CA PHE A 213 8.28 -5.98 16.23
C PHE A 213 9.57 -5.19 16.39
N ASP A 214 10.40 -5.58 17.35
CA ASP A 214 11.73 -5.01 17.58
C ASP A 214 12.73 -5.68 16.62
N ARG A 215 13.33 -4.87 15.75
CA ARG A 215 14.26 -5.33 14.73
C ARG A 215 15.61 -5.75 15.31
N THR A 216 16.01 -5.19 16.45
CA THR A 216 17.27 -5.51 17.13
C THR A 216 17.14 -6.84 17.87
N GLN A 217 16.03 -7.04 18.57
CA GLN A 217 15.71 -8.28 19.27
C GLN A 217 15.15 -9.37 18.37
N ASN A 218 14.74 -9.01 17.13
CA ASN A 218 14.14 -9.89 16.13
C ASN A 218 12.89 -10.64 16.65
N LYS A 219 12.05 -9.94 17.42
CA LYS A 219 10.81 -10.51 17.99
C LYS A 219 9.71 -9.46 18.18
N VAL A 220 8.46 -9.94 18.28
CA VAL A 220 7.34 -9.12 18.75
C VAL A 220 7.51 -8.83 20.24
N VAL A 221 7.47 -7.55 20.61
CA VAL A 221 7.66 -7.09 22.00
C VAL A 221 6.38 -6.53 22.60
N ASN A 222 5.39 -6.16 21.77
CA ASN A 222 4.13 -5.62 22.25
C ASN A 222 2.97 -5.91 21.29
N SER A 223 1.74 -5.93 21.81
CA SER A 223 0.53 -6.07 21.00
C SER A 223 -0.68 -5.46 21.69
N VAL A 224 -1.63 -4.97 20.89
CA VAL A 224 -2.92 -4.46 21.36
C VAL A 224 -4.05 -4.81 20.40
N LYS A 225 -5.22 -5.19 20.91
CA LYS A 225 -6.42 -5.43 20.11
C LYS A 225 -7.17 -4.12 19.94
N THR A 226 -7.40 -3.70 18.68
CA THR A 226 -8.04 -2.41 18.36
C THR A 226 -9.49 -2.54 17.88
N GLY A 227 -9.77 -3.59 17.11
CA GLY A 227 -11.09 -3.83 16.55
C GLY A 227 -11.09 -5.00 15.57
N ALA A 228 -12.22 -5.22 14.92
CA ALA A 228 -12.36 -6.32 13.96
C ALA A 228 -11.82 -5.95 12.58
N ALA A 229 -11.01 -6.83 12.00
CA ALA A 229 -10.39 -6.70 10.69
C ALA A 229 -9.54 -5.41 10.56
N THR A 230 -8.50 -5.27 11.40
CA THR A 230 -7.54 -4.17 11.29
C THR A 230 -6.90 -4.16 9.89
N ARG A 231 -6.88 -3.00 9.22
CA ARG A 231 -6.42 -2.93 7.84
C ARG A 231 -5.19 -2.04 7.67
N SER A 232 -5.37 -0.76 7.51
CA SER A 232 -4.30 0.21 7.33
C SER A 232 -3.86 0.77 8.68
N LEU A 233 -2.59 1.13 8.78
CA LEU A 233 -2.05 1.90 9.89
C LEU A 233 -1.06 2.92 9.36
N ASP A 234 -0.91 4.01 10.12
CA ASP A 234 0.13 5.00 9.93
C ASP A 234 0.63 5.49 11.28
N ILE A 235 1.75 6.22 11.29
CA ILE A 235 2.43 6.70 12.49
C ILE A 235 2.58 8.23 12.45
N SER A 236 2.44 8.88 13.60
CA SER A 236 2.77 10.31 13.73
C SER A 236 4.25 10.58 13.41
N SER A 237 4.54 11.79 12.92
CA SER A 237 5.91 12.16 12.50
C SER A 237 6.94 12.08 13.64
N ASP A 238 6.50 12.31 14.87
CA ASP A 238 7.30 12.17 16.09
C ASP A 238 7.41 10.72 16.61
N GLY A 239 6.67 9.79 16.00
CA GLY A 239 6.65 8.38 16.37
C GLY A 239 5.88 8.05 17.63
N THR A 240 5.16 9.00 18.25
CA THR A 240 4.50 8.79 19.54
C THR A 240 3.12 8.12 19.43
N ALA A 241 2.47 8.17 18.27
CA ALA A 241 1.14 7.63 18.07
C ALA A 241 1.00 6.85 16.76
N LEU A 242 0.28 5.72 16.81
CA LEU A 242 -0.20 4.97 15.65
C LEU A 242 -1.68 5.25 15.42
N PHE A 243 -2.07 5.34 14.17
CA PHE A 243 -3.46 5.46 13.73
C PHE A 243 -3.84 4.22 12.93
N VAL A 244 -4.93 3.56 13.32
CA VAL A 244 -5.31 2.23 12.79
C VAL A 244 -6.78 2.20 12.44
N VAL A 245 -7.11 1.79 11.22
CA VAL A 245 -8.51 1.58 10.82
C VAL A 245 -8.92 0.13 11.02
N ASN A 246 -10.10 -0.05 11.62
CA ASN A 246 -10.73 -1.33 11.91
C ASN A 246 -11.95 -1.49 10.98
N PHE A 247 -11.76 -2.22 9.90
CA PHE A 247 -12.69 -2.28 8.77
C PHE A 247 -14.09 -2.75 9.16
N ASN A 248 -14.19 -3.90 9.84
CA ASN A 248 -15.51 -4.44 10.24
C ASN A 248 -16.11 -3.69 11.44
N SER A 249 -15.29 -3.06 12.27
CA SER A 249 -15.77 -2.24 13.39
C SER A 249 -16.24 -0.85 12.96
N GLY A 250 -15.82 -0.38 11.77
CA GLY A 250 -16.14 0.97 11.31
C GLY A 250 -15.45 2.08 12.09
N THR A 251 -14.27 1.81 12.68
CA THR A 251 -13.61 2.73 13.61
C THR A 251 -12.17 3.04 13.17
N VAL A 252 -11.64 4.16 13.69
CA VAL A 252 -10.20 4.45 13.75
C VAL A 252 -9.77 4.47 15.21
N SER A 253 -8.61 3.89 15.52
CA SER A 253 -8.01 3.89 16.86
C SER A 253 -6.69 4.61 16.85
N LYS A 254 -6.43 5.44 17.89
CA LYS A 254 -5.14 6.08 18.20
C LYS A 254 -4.46 5.28 19.32
N ILE A 255 -3.21 4.86 19.12
CA ILE A 255 -2.45 4.02 20.05
C ILE A 255 -1.17 4.77 20.39
N ARG A 256 -0.84 4.90 21.67
CA ARG A 256 0.45 5.43 22.12
C ARG A 256 1.54 4.37 21.93
N THR A 257 2.65 4.73 21.31
CA THR A 257 3.72 3.77 20.98
C THR A 257 4.53 3.33 22.16
N SER A 258 4.67 4.17 23.20
CA SER A 258 5.53 3.91 24.37
C SER A 258 5.03 2.78 25.28
N ASP A 259 3.72 2.63 25.45
CA ASP A 259 3.09 1.62 26.31
C ASP A 259 2.00 0.79 25.60
N PHE A 260 1.79 1.06 24.34
CA PHE A 260 0.81 0.38 23.47
C PHE A 260 -0.65 0.49 23.96
N LYS A 261 -0.97 1.56 24.69
CA LYS A 261 -2.34 1.87 25.13
C LYS A 261 -3.14 2.55 24.02
N ILE A 262 -4.39 2.11 23.87
CA ILE A 262 -5.37 2.82 23.04
C ILE A 262 -5.73 4.12 23.76
N LEU A 263 -5.45 5.25 23.12
CA LEU A 263 -5.79 6.58 23.64
C LEU A 263 -7.22 6.98 23.28
N GLN A 264 -7.66 6.58 22.06
CA GLN A 264 -8.94 6.99 21.51
C GLN A 264 -9.40 5.97 20.48
N THR A 265 -10.71 5.79 20.35
CA THR A 265 -11.34 5.03 19.28
C THR A 265 -12.61 5.76 18.86
N GLU A 266 -12.66 6.14 17.57
CA GLU A 266 -13.75 6.90 16.99
C GLU A 266 -14.47 6.11 15.89
N LYS A 267 -15.79 6.26 15.82
CA LYS A 267 -16.56 5.78 14.67
C LYS A 267 -16.33 6.72 13.48
N VAL A 268 -16.04 6.13 12.32
CA VAL A 268 -15.68 6.91 11.13
C VAL A 268 -16.70 6.73 10.03
N CYS A 269 -16.85 5.50 9.54
CA CYS A 269 -17.73 5.14 8.44
C CYS A 269 -17.86 3.61 8.37
N LYS A 270 -18.79 3.13 7.58
CA LYS A 270 -18.81 1.73 7.21
C LYS A 270 -17.56 1.41 6.39
N GLU A 271 -16.79 0.40 6.82
CA GLU A 271 -15.64 -0.14 6.10
C GLU A 271 -14.51 0.89 5.81
N PRO A 272 -13.89 1.51 6.86
CA PRO A 272 -12.70 2.32 6.66
C PRO A 272 -11.55 1.45 6.17
N ILE A 273 -10.83 1.89 5.10
CA ILE A 273 -9.88 1.03 4.41
C ILE A 273 -8.45 1.55 4.44
N GLY A 274 -8.27 2.85 4.39
CA GLY A 274 -6.98 3.51 4.41
C GLY A 274 -6.90 4.56 5.51
N VAL A 275 -5.72 4.75 6.07
CA VAL A 275 -5.40 5.84 6.99
C VAL A 275 -4.03 6.39 6.66
N THR A 276 -3.88 7.71 6.74
CA THR A 276 -2.59 8.38 6.68
C THR A 276 -2.57 9.57 7.63
N PHE A 277 -1.39 9.81 8.20
CA PHE A 277 -1.13 10.95 9.05
C PHE A 277 -0.47 12.06 8.23
N GLU A 278 -1.04 13.24 8.25
CA GLU A 278 -0.50 14.43 7.61
C GLU A 278 0.17 15.31 8.68
N SER A 279 1.48 15.51 8.51
CA SER A 279 2.34 16.09 9.55
C SER A 279 2.25 17.62 9.68
N ASN A 280 1.96 18.35 8.60
CA ASN A 280 1.99 19.81 8.63
C ASN A 280 0.84 20.39 9.45
N GLN A 281 -0.36 19.87 9.26
CA GLN A 281 -1.57 20.28 9.97
C GLN A 281 -1.94 19.31 11.11
N GLN A 282 -1.11 18.30 11.37
CA GLN A 282 -1.35 17.27 12.38
C GLN A 282 -2.73 16.62 12.23
N ARG A 283 -3.06 16.17 11.01
CA ARG A 283 -4.38 15.59 10.68
C ARG A 283 -4.26 14.11 10.35
N THR A 284 -5.28 13.35 10.75
CA THR A 284 -5.45 11.95 10.32
C THR A 284 -6.54 11.88 9.25
N TRP A 285 -6.17 11.40 8.07
CA TRP A 285 -7.06 11.19 6.93
C TRP A 285 -7.48 9.74 6.87
N VAL A 286 -8.77 9.47 6.77
CA VAL A 286 -9.32 8.12 6.69
C VAL A 286 -10.15 7.99 5.43
N ALA A 287 -9.75 7.05 4.56
CA ALA A 287 -10.51 6.68 3.38
C ALA A 287 -11.54 5.59 3.71
N CYS A 288 -12.77 5.80 3.28
CA CYS A 288 -13.89 4.86 3.44
C CYS A 288 -14.16 4.10 2.15
N TYR A 289 -14.44 2.81 2.24
CA TYR A 289 -14.67 1.96 1.06
C TYR A 289 -15.80 2.46 0.14
N GLN A 290 -16.78 3.17 0.70
CA GLN A 290 -17.88 3.78 -0.05
C GLN A 290 -17.51 5.09 -0.77
N GLY A 291 -16.25 5.53 -0.67
CA GLY A 291 -15.69 6.66 -1.42
C GLY A 291 -15.77 8.01 -0.72
N SER A 292 -15.99 8.07 0.59
CA SER A 292 -15.81 9.29 1.39
C SER A 292 -14.42 9.31 2.04
N ILE A 293 -13.92 10.53 2.29
CA ILE A 293 -12.73 10.78 3.10
C ILE A 293 -13.20 11.51 4.38
N LYS A 294 -12.68 11.08 5.52
CA LYS A 294 -12.88 11.75 6.81
C LYS A 294 -11.54 12.26 7.31
N VAL A 295 -11.54 13.48 7.83
CA VAL A 295 -10.32 14.14 8.33
C VAL A 295 -10.53 14.50 9.80
N PHE A 296 -9.58 14.11 10.62
CA PHE A 296 -9.58 14.36 12.07
C PHE A 296 -8.38 15.22 12.44
N ALA A 297 -8.60 16.28 13.21
CA ALA A 297 -7.51 17.00 13.86
C ALA A 297 -6.98 16.14 15.01
N ASN A 298 -5.67 16.02 15.13
CA ASN A 298 -5.02 15.35 16.27
C ASN A 298 -4.78 16.40 17.35
N GLN A 299 -5.67 16.44 18.31
CA GLN A 299 -5.49 17.21 19.55
C GLN A 299 -4.67 16.42 20.55
#